data_5606d4cc837d9df6928febf1b376e748
#
_entry.id   5606d4cc837d9df6928febf1b376e748
#
_cell.length_a   1.000
_cell.length_b   1.000
_cell.length_c   1.000
_cell.angle_alpha   90.00
_cell.angle_beta   90.00
_cell.angle_gamma   90.00
#
_symmetry.space_group_name_H-M   'P 1'
#
loop_
_entity.id
_entity.type
_entity.pdbx_description
1 polymer ?
#
loop_
_entity_poly.entity_id
_entity_poly.type
_entity_poly.pdbx_seq_one_letter_code
_entity_poly.pdbx_strand_id
1 'polypeptide(L)'
;MKRELAIRKRDKLAAQLSSATGVLRGSLLQRTIHHSSGCLKCARGDGHRLWVLNVGYPGGKTRQVSLRPEQVPQVRKALRHYHDFKQTLEAISELNQFLFRLDREESKDQEREP
;
A
#
# COMPACT_ATOMS: atom_id res chain seq x y z
N MET A 1 16.55 -15.01 17.73
CA MET A 1 15.12 -14.88 18.10
C MET A 1 14.57 -16.28 18.37
N LYS A 2 13.80 -16.42 19.42
CA LYS A 2 13.14 -17.68 19.74
C LYS A 2 11.86 -17.84 18.93
N ARG A 3 11.48 -19.10 18.67
CA ARG A 3 10.28 -19.46 17.91
C ARG A 3 9.02 -18.78 18.46
N GLU A 4 8.79 -18.86 19.77
CA GLU A 4 7.57 -18.31 20.39
C GLU A 4 7.49 -16.81 20.24
N LEU A 5 8.60 -16.11 20.31
CA LEU A 5 8.65 -14.66 20.11
C LEU A 5 8.31 -14.28 18.66
N ALA A 6 8.86 -15.02 17.70
CA ALA A 6 8.59 -14.81 16.29
C ALA A 6 7.10 -15.03 15.96
N ILE A 7 6.51 -16.10 16.50
CA ILE A 7 5.10 -16.41 16.32
C ILE A 7 4.22 -15.31 16.91
N ARG A 8 4.53 -14.85 18.12
CA ARG A 8 3.76 -13.76 18.76
C ARG A 8 3.84 -12.46 17.98
N LYS A 9 5.03 -12.11 17.50
CA LYS A 9 5.22 -10.91 16.68
C LYS A 9 4.41 -11.00 15.37
N ARG A 10 4.48 -12.14 14.70
CA ARG A 10 3.72 -12.40 13.48
C ARG A 10 2.21 -12.27 13.72
N ASP A 11 1.72 -12.90 14.77
CA ASP A 11 0.29 -12.90 15.08
C ASP A 11 -0.22 -11.50 15.44
N LYS A 12 0.59 -10.73 16.16
CA LYS A 12 0.28 -9.34 16.48
C LYS A 12 0.21 -8.47 15.22
N LEU A 13 1.16 -8.66 14.30
CA LEU A 13 1.15 -7.93 13.02
C LEU A 13 -0.06 -8.35 12.17
N ALA A 14 -0.37 -9.64 12.13
CA ALA A 14 -1.52 -10.14 11.36
C ALA A 14 -2.84 -9.57 11.87
N ALA A 15 -2.97 -9.37 13.19
CA ALA A 15 -4.16 -8.78 13.77
C ALA A 15 -4.41 -7.34 13.30
N GLN A 16 -3.35 -6.61 12.93
CA GLN A 16 -3.48 -5.23 12.41
C GLN A 16 -4.13 -5.19 11.03
N LEU A 17 -4.10 -6.28 10.27
CA LEU A 17 -4.67 -6.34 8.93
C LEU A 17 -6.20 -6.42 8.93
N SER A 18 -6.83 -6.65 10.08
CA SER A 18 -8.28 -6.73 10.18
C SER A 18 -8.99 -5.41 9.85
N SER A 19 -8.28 -4.28 9.86
CA SER A 19 -8.83 -2.95 9.57
C SER A 19 -8.53 -2.48 8.13
N ALA A 20 -8.36 -3.41 7.19
CA ALA A 20 -7.91 -3.11 5.83
C ALA A 20 -8.98 -2.45 4.93
N THR A 21 -10.18 -2.18 5.42
CA THR A 21 -11.28 -1.61 4.64
C THR A 21 -10.99 -0.21 4.09
N GLY A 22 -10.08 0.52 4.72
CA GLY A 22 -9.76 1.89 4.35
C GLY A 22 -8.46 2.03 3.55
N VAL A 23 -8.08 1.03 2.75
CA VAL A 23 -6.82 1.06 1.98
C VAL A 23 -7.08 1.49 0.54
N LEU A 24 -6.09 2.20 -0.02
CA LEU A 24 -6.14 2.64 -1.41
C LEU A 24 -4.73 2.59 -1.99
N ARG A 25 -4.60 1.97 -3.16
CA ARG A 25 -3.34 1.89 -3.90
C ARG A 25 -3.33 2.94 -5.01
N GLY A 26 -2.21 3.62 -5.20
CA GLY A 26 -2.05 4.58 -6.28
C GLY A 26 -1.22 5.78 -5.86
N SER A 27 -1.19 6.77 -6.72
CA SER A 27 -0.49 8.04 -6.49
C SER A 27 -1.46 9.21 -6.62
N LEU A 28 -1.37 10.14 -5.68
CA LEU A 28 -2.18 11.35 -5.71
C LEU A 28 -1.41 12.42 -6.48
N LEU A 29 -2.02 12.92 -7.55
CA LEU A 29 -1.42 13.91 -8.43
C LEU A 29 -2.33 15.12 -8.56
N GLN A 30 -1.72 16.27 -8.80
CA GLN A 30 -2.46 17.47 -9.16
C GLN A 30 -2.15 17.80 -10.62
N ARG A 31 -3.18 17.96 -11.44
CA ARG A 31 -3.06 18.28 -12.86
C ARG A 31 -3.75 19.60 -13.16
N THR A 32 -3.18 20.34 -14.08
CA THR A 32 -3.80 21.56 -14.60
C THR A 32 -4.45 21.24 -15.96
N ILE A 33 -5.74 21.55 -16.08
CA ILE A 33 -6.50 21.35 -17.32
C ILE A 33 -6.93 22.70 -17.84
N HIS A 34 -6.77 22.90 -19.15
CA HIS A 34 -7.23 24.09 -19.85
C HIS A 34 -8.41 23.72 -20.76
N HIS A 35 -9.55 24.38 -20.53
CA HIS A 35 -10.71 24.21 -21.40
C HIS A 35 -10.57 25.07 -22.63
N SER A 36 -10.93 24.54 -23.80
CA SER A 36 -10.79 25.24 -25.09
C SER A 36 -11.81 26.35 -25.30
N SER A 37 -12.95 26.34 -24.61
CA SER A 37 -13.98 27.33 -24.73
C SER A 37 -14.89 27.39 -23.51
N GLY A 38 -15.51 28.55 -23.27
CA GLY A 38 -16.54 28.72 -22.25
C GLY A 38 -16.05 28.85 -20.82
N CYS A 39 -14.76 28.93 -20.61
CA CYS A 39 -14.19 29.04 -19.28
C CYS A 39 -13.36 30.31 -19.13
N LEU A 40 -13.81 31.25 -18.30
CA LEU A 40 -13.10 32.51 -18.06
C LEU A 40 -11.72 32.32 -17.47
N LYS A 41 -11.57 31.33 -16.56
CA LYS A 41 -10.30 31.04 -15.92
C LYS A 41 -9.28 30.50 -16.93
N CYS A 42 -9.71 29.62 -17.84
CA CYS A 42 -8.86 29.11 -18.92
C CYS A 42 -8.51 30.18 -19.92
N ALA A 43 -9.47 31.10 -20.24
CA ALA A 43 -9.23 32.24 -21.13
C ALA A 43 -8.17 33.18 -20.59
N ARG A 44 -8.00 33.28 -19.27
CA ARG A 44 -6.94 34.05 -18.61
C ARG A 44 -5.60 33.35 -18.59
N GLY A 45 -5.52 32.09 -19.06
CA GLY A 45 -4.30 31.27 -19.03
C GLY A 45 -4.05 30.53 -17.75
N ASP A 46 -4.92 30.66 -16.73
CA ASP A 46 -4.71 30.05 -15.39
C ASP A 46 -5.02 28.55 -15.35
N GLY A 47 -5.96 28.09 -16.20
CA GLY A 47 -6.40 26.69 -16.20
C GLY A 47 -7.14 26.29 -14.94
N HIS A 48 -7.49 25.02 -14.86
CA HIS A 48 -8.13 24.40 -13.69
C HIS A 48 -7.21 23.36 -13.10
N ARG A 49 -7.02 23.41 -11.77
CA ARG A 49 -6.29 22.38 -11.05
C ARG A 49 -7.25 21.26 -10.64
N LEU A 50 -6.91 20.05 -11.03
CA LEU A 50 -7.66 18.85 -10.65
C LEU A 50 -6.78 17.92 -9.84
N TRP A 51 -7.38 17.34 -8.82
CA TRP A 51 -6.78 16.23 -8.08
C TRP A 51 -7.14 14.93 -8.78
N VAL A 52 -6.14 14.08 -8.98
CA VAL A 52 -6.29 12.80 -9.69
C VAL A 52 -5.58 11.72 -8.92
N LEU A 53 -6.27 10.59 -8.73
CA LEU A 53 -5.66 9.37 -8.27
C LEU A 53 -5.24 8.57 -9.49
N ASN A 54 -3.94 8.29 -9.61
CA ASN A 54 -3.38 7.50 -10.70
C ASN A 54 -3.03 6.11 -10.19
N VAL A 55 -3.62 5.07 -10.78
CA VAL A 55 -3.41 3.68 -10.37
C VAL A 55 -2.81 2.91 -11.53
N GLY A 56 -1.64 2.31 -11.30
CA GLY A 56 -0.98 1.46 -12.31
C GLY A 56 -1.43 0.02 -12.20
N TYR A 57 -1.50 -0.65 -13.36
CA TYR A 57 -1.86 -2.07 -13.48
C TYR A 57 -0.80 -2.78 -14.30
N PRO A 58 -0.72 -4.14 -14.19
CA PRO A 58 0.21 -4.90 -15.01
C PRO A 58 0.02 -4.65 -16.50
N GLY A 59 1.12 -4.65 -17.27
CA GLY A 59 1.10 -4.40 -18.71
C GLY A 59 1.13 -2.91 -19.07
N GLY A 60 1.51 -2.05 -18.13
CA GLY A 60 1.64 -0.61 -18.37
C GLY A 60 0.33 0.15 -18.42
N LYS A 61 -0.77 -0.50 -18.07
CA LYS A 61 -2.09 0.14 -18.03
C LYS A 61 -2.22 1.00 -16.78
N THR A 62 -2.90 2.13 -16.92
CA THR A 62 -3.19 3.02 -15.79
C THR A 62 -4.65 3.41 -15.79
N ARG A 63 -5.16 3.70 -14.59
CA ARG A 63 -6.50 4.27 -14.42
C ARG A 63 -6.36 5.58 -13.67
N GLN A 64 -7.05 6.59 -14.12
CA GLN A 64 -7.09 7.89 -13.46
C GLN A 64 -8.50 8.13 -12.93
N VAL A 65 -8.58 8.52 -11.66
CA VAL A 65 -9.83 8.84 -11.00
C VAL A 65 -9.77 10.30 -10.58
N SER A 66 -10.66 11.12 -11.12
CA SER A 66 -10.76 12.51 -10.73
C SER A 66 -11.37 12.64 -9.34
N LEU A 67 -10.81 13.50 -8.53
CA LEU A 67 -11.19 13.67 -7.13
C LEU A 67 -11.64 15.11 -6.88
N ARG A 68 -12.62 15.26 -6.00
CA ARG A 68 -12.97 16.56 -5.46
C ARG A 68 -11.97 16.95 -4.37
N PRO A 69 -11.68 18.25 -4.18
CA PRO A 69 -10.75 18.68 -3.15
C PRO A 69 -11.11 18.17 -1.75
N GLU A 70 -12.39 18.03 -1.46
CA GLU A 70 -12.88 17.54 -0.15
C GLU A 70 -12.50 16.08 0.12
N GLN A 71 -12.26 15.29 -0.94
CA GLN A 71 -11.87 13.88 -0.83
C GLN A 71 -10.39 13.69 -0.54
N VAL A 72 -9.57 14.70 -0.81
CA VAL A 72 -8.11 14.57 -0.75
C VAL A 72 -7.59 14.11 0.62
N PRO A 73 -8.04 14.66 1.76
CA PRO A 73 -7.56 14.18 3.06
C PRO A 73 -7.84 12.70 3.29
N GLN A 74 -9.02 12.20 2.91
CA GLN A 74 -9.37 10.79 3.02
C GLN A 74 -8.54 9.91 2.10
N VAL A 75 -8.29 10.39 0.87
CA VAL A 75 -7.46 9.68 -0.11
C VAL A 75 -6.03 9.56 0.42
N ARG A 76 -5.46 10.64 0.96
CA ARG A 76 -4.12 10.61 1.55
C ARG A 76 -4.02 9.60 2.69
N LYS A 77 -5.03 9.56 3.54
CA LYS A 77 -5.09 8.61 4.67
C LYS A 77 -5.16 7.17 4.15
N ALA A 78 -6.00 6.91 3.16
CA ALA A 78 -6.15 5.57 2.57
C ALA A 78 -4.87 5.09 1.88
N LEU A 79 -4.14 6.00 1.21
CA LEU A 79 -2.85 5.68 0.59
C LEU A 79 -1.81 5.33 1.66
N ARG A 80 -1.78 6.06 2.77
CA ARG A 80 -0.88 5.74 3.89
C ARG A 80 -1.22 4.39 4.51
N HIS A 81 -2.50 4.09 4.68
CA HIS A 81 -2.94 2.80 5.19
C HIS A 81 -2.47 1.65 4.30
N TYR A 82 -2.59 1.79 2.98
CA TYR A 82 -2.07 0.79 2.05
C TYR A 82 -0.58 0.59 2.22
N HIS A 83 0.19 1.68 2.30
CA HIS A 83 1.63 1.61 2.52
C HIS A 83 1.96 0.88 3.83
N ASP A 84 1.26 1.21 4.93
CA ASP A 84 1.47 0.59 6.23
C ASP A 84 1.13 -0.90 6.20
N PHE A 85 0.01 -1.29 5.57
CA PHE A 85 -0.35 -2.69 5.42
C PHE A 85 0.68 -3.46 4.59
N LYS A 86 1.20 -2.84 3.54
CA LYS A 86 2.23 -3.45 2.71
C LYS A 86 3.49 -3.72 3.53
N GLN A 87 3.91 -2.78 4.36
CA GLN A 87 5.05 -2.97 5.27
C GLN A 87 4.76 -4.07 6.30
N THR A 88 3.54 -4.12 6.82
CA THR A 88 3.13 -5.16 7.77
C THR A 88 3.20 -6.55 7.13
N LEU A 89 2.71 -6.69 5.89
CA LEU A 89 2.81 -7.95 5.15
C LEU A 89 4.26 -8.37 4.93
N GLU A 90 5.15 -7.43 4.60
CA GLU A 90 6.58 -7.72 4.45
C GLU A 90 7.18 -8.20 5.77
N ALA A 91 6.83 -7.56 6.88
CA ALA A 91 7.32 -7.97 8.20
C ALA A 91 6.84 -9.39 8.56
N ILE A 92 5.58 -9.71 8.27
CA ILE A 92 5.03 -11.06 8.46
C ILE A 92 5.80 -12.07 7.60
N SER A 93 6.05 -11.74 6.33
CA SER A 93 6.81 -12.60 5.41
C SER A 93 8.21 -12.89 5.95
N GLU A 94 8.91 -11.87 6.46
CA GLU A 94 10.23 -12.04 7.05
C GLU A 94 10.21 -13.00 8.24
N LEU A 95 9.21 -12.85 9.11
CA LEU A 95 9.07 -13.73 10.29
C LEU A 95 8.76 -15.17 9.87
N ASN A 96 7.93 -15.37 8.86
CA ASN A 96 7.64 -16.70 8.35
C ASN A 96 8.85 -17.34 7.69
N GLN A 97 9.66 -16.58 6.97
CA GLN A 97 10.93 -17.06 6.41
C GLN A 97 11.86 -17.54 7.53
N PHE A 98 11.96 -16.76 8.61
CA PHE A 98 12.75 -17.13 9.78
C PHE A 98 12.25 -18.45 10.39
N LEU A 99 10.93 -18.59 10.54
CA LEU A 99 10.34 -19.81 11.11
C LEU A 99 10.60 -21.04 10.23
N PHE A 100 10.50 -20.90 8.90
CA PHE A 100 10.81 -21.99 7.98
C PHE A 100 12.29 -22.38 8.05
N ARG A 101 13.19 -21.43 8.22
CA ARG A 101 14.61 -21.74 8.41
C ARG A 101 14.86 -22.48 9.70
N LEU A 102 14.18 -22.10 10.78
CA LEU A 102 14.26 -22.82 12.04
C LEU A 102 13.79 -24.27 11.90
N ASP A 103 12.66 -24.48 11.25
CA ASP A 103 12.11 -25.81 11.02
C ASP A 103 13.10 -26.69 10.25
N ARG A 104 13.74 -26.15 9.23
CA ARG A 104 14.74 -26.85 8.44
C ARG A 104 15.96 -27.24 9.28
N GLU A 105 16.44 -26.34 10.13
CA GLU A 105 17.59 -26.58 11.01
C GLU A 105 17.25 -27.66 12.04
N GLU A 106 16.07 -27.60 12.64
CA GLU A 106 15.61 -28.61 13.59
C GLU A 106 15.50 -29.99 12.94
N SER A 107 15.00 -30.08 11.71
CA SER A 107 14.91 -31.33 10.96
C SER A 107 16.30 -31.91 10.68
N LYS A 108 17.28 -31.07 10.33
CA LYS A 108 18.66 -31.51 10.12
C LYS A 108 19.27 -32.05 11.38
N ASP A 109 19.03 -31.43 12.51
CA ASP A 109 19.53 -31.89 13.81
C ASP A 109 18.93 -33.24 14.20
N GLN A 110 17.64 -33.44 13.92
CA GLN A 110 16.97 -34.73 14.13
C GLN A 110 17.54 -35.82 13.20
N GLU A 111 17.86 -35.52 11.97
CA GLU A 111 18.47 -36.45 11.02
C GLU A 111 19.88 -36.84 11.43
N ARG A 112 20.61 -36.00 12.16
CA ARG A 112 21.97 -36.25 12.63
C ARG A 112 22.04 -37.04 13.91
N GLU A 113 20.97 -37.15 14.67
CA GLU A 113 20.92 -37.94 15.87
C GLU A 113 20.95 -39.43 15.52
N PRO A 114 21.87 -40.19 16.15
CA PRO A 114 21.98 -41.62 15.86
C PRO A 114 20.76 -42.42 16.34
#